data_6abb4e219cdbe8fe78e8baf763c8a77a
#
_entry.id   6abb4e219cdbe8fe78e8baf763c8a77a
#
_cell.length_a   1.000
_cell.length_b   1.000
_cell.length_c   1.000
_cell.angle_alpha   90.00
_cell.angle_beta   90.00
_cell.angle_gamma   90.00
#
_symmetry.space_group_name_H-M   'P 1'
#
loop_
_entity.id
_entity.type
_entity.pdbx_description
1 polymer ?
#
loop_
_entity_poly.entity_id
_entity_poly.type
_entity_poly.pdbx_seq_one_letter_code
_entity_poly.pdbx_strand_id
1 'polypeptide(L)'
;QKWGKNVVPSEAKVSIEVLMNKLDINLKLLMFYTVIGSLSLILGFVELFRPSRILNKVIKAIIYIGAIGYILHFLGLAARWYVSGHAPWSNGYEAIVFISWVGITAGYALYRNSNALIPAAGFMVAVIMMGFAHGGSALDPQITPLVPVLKSYWLIVHVAIITSTYGFFGLSMIIAMISLFFYIIANKKTFLKHNDTTLKELVIVSEMSLNIGLLTWTIGNFLGGIWANESWGRYWSWDPKETWAFISLMIY
;
A
#
# COMPACT_ATOMS: atom_id res chain seq x y z
N GLN A 1 36.07 -5.52 28.15
CA GLN A 1 34.60 -5.60 28.44
C GLN A 1 33.82 -4.27 28.27
N LYS A 2 34.43 -3.20 27.77
CA LYS A 2 33.73 -1.95 27.41
C LYS A 2 32.93 -2.03 26.12
N TRP A 3 33.13 -3.05 25.30
CA TRP A 3 32.51 -3.20 23.98
C TRP A 3 31.13 -3.91 23.99
N GLY A 4 30.79 -4.60 25.08
CA GLY A 4 29.58 -5.45 25.13
C GLY A 4 28.27 -4.72 25.48
N LYS A 5 28.31 -3.57 26.16
CA LYS A 5 27.08 -2.92 26.67
C LYS A 5 26.22 -2.23 25.59
N ASN A 6 26.81 -1.87 24.43
CA ASN A 6 26.12 -1.16 23.37
C ASN A 6 25.73 -2.04 22.17
N VAL A 7 26.02 -3.35 22.20
CA VAL A 7 25.84 -4.27 21.06
C VAL A 7 24.68 -5.24 21.28
N VAL A 8 24.28 -5.46 22.53
CA VAL A 8 23.19 -6.41 22.83
C VAL A 8 21.84 -5.67 22.84
N PRO A 9 20.89 -6.09 21.97
CA PRO A 9 19.53 -5.56 21.99
C PRO A 9 18.88 -5.75 23.36
N SER A 10 17.93 -4.88 23.75
CA SER A 10 17.17 -5.08 24.98
C SER A 10 16.33 -6.36 24.91
N GLU A 11 16.12 -7.02 26.04
CA GLU A 11 15.31 -8.24 26.13
C GLU A 11 13.90 -8.05 25.49
N ALA A 12 13.33 -6.86 25.65
CA ALA A 12 12.04 -6.52 25.05
C ALA A 12 12.09 -6.56 23.51
N LYS A 13 13.16 -6.03 22.88
CA LYS A 13 13.32 -6.07 21.43
C LYS A 13 13.46 -7.51 20.92
N VAL A 14 14.28 -8.30 21.58
CA VAL A 14 14.48 -9.72 21.24
C VAL A 14 13.18 -10.50 21.39
N SER A 15 12.43 -10.28 22.46
CA SER A 15 11.14 -10.96 22.68
C SER A 15 10.11 -10.60 21.61
N ILE A 16 10.04 -9.33 21.20
CA ILE A 16 9.13 -8.88 20.14
C ILE A 16 9.56 -9.46 18.79
N GLU A 17 10.85 -9.48 18.47
CA GLU A 17 11.38 -10.05 17.23
C GLU A 17 11.07 -11.56 17.14
N VAL A 18 11.32 -12.31 18.22
CA VAL A 18 10.97 -13.74 18.30
C VAL A 18 9.47 -13.95 18.12
N LEU A 19 8.64 -13.09 18.73
CA LEU A 19 7.19 -13.15 18.57
C LEU A 19 6.77 -12.87 17.13
N MET A 20 7.32 -11.85 16.48
CA MET A 20 7.04 -11.51 15.08
C MET A 20 7.41 -12.67 14.14
N ASN A 21 8.59 -13.25 14.32
CA ASN A 21 9.06 -14.37 13.52
C ASN A 21 8.21 -15.64 13.75
N LYS A 22 7.83 -15.94 15.00
CA LYS A 22 6.97 -17.07 15.34
C LYS A 22 5.54 -16.91 14.80
N LEU A 23 5.02 -15.69 14.79
CA LEU A 23 3.66 -15.42 14.31
C LEU A 23 3.59 -15.35 12.79
N ASP A 24 4.69 -15.04 12.11
CA ASP A 24 4.73 -14.74 10.67
C ASP A 24 3.55 -13.84 10.23
N ILE A 25 3.47 -12.68 10.90
CA ILE A 25 2.33 -11.76 10.79
C ILE A 25 2.06 -11.39 9.33
N ASN A 26 3.09 -11.14 8.54
CA ASN A 26 2.93 -10.68 7.17
C ASN A 26 2.32 -11.76 6.27
N LEU A 27 2.72 -13.02 6.41
CA LEU A 27 2.10 -14.12 5.67
C LEU A 27 0.63 -14.34 6.08
N LYS A 28 0.33 -14.25 7.36
CA LYS A 28 -1.05 -14.36 7.85
C LYS A 28 -1.93 -13.21 7.38
N LEU A 29 -1.39 -11.98 7.33
CA LEU A 29 -2.08 -10.83 6.77
C LEU A 29 -2.31 -10.99 5.27
N LEU A 30 -1.34 -11.51 4.52
CA LEU A 30 -1.52 -11.83 3.10
C LEU A 30 -2.68 -12.79 2.90
N MET A 31 -2.72 -13.91 3.64
CA MET A 31 -3.83 -14.89 3.58
C MET A 31 -5.16 -14.25 3.97
N PHE A 32 -5.18 -13.45 5.03
CA PHE A 32 -6.36 -12.74 5.49
C PHE A 32 -6.89 -11.76 4.43
N TYR A 33 -6.02 -10.93 3.84
CA TYR A 33 -6.41 -9.99 2.80
C TYR A 33 -6.83 -10.69 1.51
N THR A 34 -6.25 -11.84 1.20
CA THR A 34 -6.68 -12.66 0.05
C THR A 34 -8.14 -13.11 0.22
N VAL A 35 -8.50 -13.59 1.41
CA VAL A 35 -9.88 -14.01 1.69
C VAL A 35 -10.82 -12.79 1.70
N ILE A 36 -10.53 -11.77 2.49
CA ILE A 36 -11.38 -10.57 2.64
C ILE A 36 -11.51 -9.80 1.32
N GLY A 37 -10.39 -9.60 0.62
CA GLY A 37 -10.35 -8.88 -0.66
C GLY A 37 -11.13 -9.62 -1.75
N SER A 38 -10.90 -10.93 -1.90
CA SER A 38 -11.62 -11.73 -2.90
C SER A 38 -13.12 -11.81 -2.60
N LEU A 39 -13.50 -12.02 -1.33
CA LEU A 39 -14.92 -12.05 -0.94
C LEU A 39 -15.59 -10.69 -1.18
N SER A 40 -14.99 -9.58 -0.74
CA SER A 40 -15.56 -8.25 -0.94
C SER A 40 -15.63 -7.89 -2.43
N LEU A 41 -14.65 -8.29 -3.24
CA LEU A 41 -14.66 -8.09 -4.67
C LEU A 41 -15.80 -8.88 -5.34
N ILE A 42 -15.89 -10.19 -5.11
CA ILE A 42 -16.92 -11.07 -5.68
C ILE A 42 -18.31 -10.61 -5.27
N LEU A 43 -18.53 -10.37 -3.99
CA LEU A 43 -19.84 -9.93 -3.50
C LEU A 43 -20.20 -8.51 -3.98
N GLY A 44 -19.21 -7.61 -4.10
CA GLY A 44 -19.41 -6.30 -4.71
C GLY A 44 -19.84 -6.39 -6.19
N PHE A 45 -19.24 -7.32 -6.94
CA PHE A 45 -19.71 -7.63 -8.31
C PHE A 45 -21.13 -8.18 -8.32
N VAL A 46 -21.45 -9.12 -7.44
CA VAL A 46 -22.81 -9.68 -7.35
C VAL A 46 -23.83 -8.60 -7.01
N GLU A 47 -23.50 -7.66 -6.12
CA GLU A 47 -24.38 -6.56 -5.73
C GLU A 47 -24.75 -5.66 -6.91
N LEU A 48 -23.84 -5.44 -7.86
CA LEU A 48 -24.12 -4.65 -9.05
C LEU A 48 -25.16 -5.31 -9.98
N PHE A 49 -25.18 -6.65 -10.05
CA PHE A 49 -26.15 -7.38 -10.87
C PHE A 49 -27.46 -7.70 -10.13
N ARG A 50 -27.37 -7.85 -8.80
CA ARG A 50 -28.49 -8.23 -7.92
C ARG A 50 -28.43 -7.45 -6.61
N PRO A 51 -28.80 -6.16 -6.62
CA PRO A 51 -28.77 -5.35 -5.41
C PRO A 51 -29.70 -5.93 -4.34
N SER A 52 -29.16 -6.14 -3.14
CA SER A 52 -29.90 -6.69 -2.01
C SER A 52 -29.47 -6.01 -0.71
N ARG A 53 -30.43 -5.63 0.13
CA ARG A 53 -30.16 -5.04 1.46
C ARG A 53 -29.34 -5.97 2.36
N ILE A 54 -29.57 -7.30 2.26
CA ILE A 54 -28.84 -8.30 3.04
C ILE A 54 -27.41 -8.37 2.55
N LEU A 55 -27.21 -8.45 1.23
CA LEU A 55 -25.89 -8.51 0.60
C LEU A 55 -25.04 -7.28 0.96
N ASN A 56 -25.60 -6.09 0.89
CA ASN A 56 -24.92 -4.85 1.29
C ASN A 56 -24.47 -4.88 2.77
N LYS A 57 -25.31 -5.40 3.68
CA LYS A 57 -24.94 -5.56 5.08
C LYS A 57 -23.78 -6.55 5.27
N VAL A 58 -23.81 -7.68 4.54
CA VAL A 58 -22.74 -8.68 4.56
C VAL A 58 -21.43 -8.09 4.06
N ILE A 59 -21.46 -7.39 2.93
CA ILE A 59 -20.25 -6.75 2.36
C ILE A 59 -19.68 -5.71 3.34
N LYS A 60 -20.52 -4.86 3.92
CA LYS A 60 -20.07 -3.90 4.94
C LYS A 60 -19.43 -4.59 6.15
N ALA A 61 -20.02 -5.70 6.62
CA ALA A 61 -19.42 -6.47 7.70
C ALA A 61 -18.03 -7.02 7.33
N ILE A 62 -17.86 -7.53 6.11
CA ILE A 62 -16.55 -8.00 5.61
C ILE A 62 -15.54 -6.86 5.56
N ILE A 63 -15.93 -5.68 5.08
CA ILE A 63 -15.06 -4.50 5.05
C ILE A 63 -14.66 -4.08 6.48
N TYR A 64 -15.58 -4.09 7.44
CA TYR A 64 -15.25 -3.80 8.86
C TYR A 64 -14.35 -4.86 9.48
N ILE A 65 -14.53 -6.15 9.14
CA ILE A 65 -13.59 -7.21 9.54
C ILE A 65 -12.21 -6.94 8.93
N GLY A 66 -12.15 -6.49 7.68
CA GLY A 66 -10.90 -6.07 7.03
C GLY A 66 -10.16 -4.97 7.78
N ALA A 67 -10.88 -4.07 8.47
CA ALA A 67 -10.27 -3.02 9.30
C ALA A 67 -9.46 -3.58 10.49
N ILE A 68 -9.81 -4.77 10.99
CA ILE A 68 -9.01 -5.46 12.02
C ILE A 68 -7.64 -5.83 11.45
N GLY A 69 -7.61 -6.42 10.25
CA GLY A 69 -6.36 -6.71 9.56
C GLY A 69 -5.52 -5.46 9.28
N TYR A 70 -6.16 -4.37 8.89
CA TYR A 70 -5.51 -3.06 8.69
C TYR A 70 -4.82 -2.54 9.96
N ILE A 71 -5.48 -2.65 11.11
CA ILE A 71 -4.90 -2.26 12.41
C ILE A 71 -3.73 -3.20 12.78
N LEU A 72 -3.90 -4.51 12.60
CA LEU A 72 -2.83 -5.49 12.86
C LEU A 72 -1.63 -5.27 11.94
N HIS A 73 -1.85 -4.86 10.69
CA HIS A 73 -0.78 -4.51 9.75
C HIS A 73 0.01 -3.28 10.24
N PHE A 74 -0.69 -2.23 10.68
CA PHE A 74 -0.06 -1.06 11.29
C PHE A 74 0.77 -1.44 12.52
N LEU A 75 0.22 -2.26 13.41
CA LEU A 75 0.94 -2.75 14.60
C LEU A 75 2.17 -3.57 14.21
N GLY A 76 2.10 -4.37 13.14
CA GLY A 76 3.24 -5.10 12.58
C GLY A 76 4.35 -4.16 12.09
N LEU A 77 3.99 -3.10 11.34
CA LEU A 77 4.94 -2.06 10.91
C LEU A 77 5.56 -1.33 12.10
N ALA A 78 4.75 -0.95 13.11
CA ALA A 78 5.23 -0.29 14.32
C ALA A 78 6.16 -1.18 15.14
N ALA A 79 5.84 -2.47 15.29
CA ALA A 79 6.70 -3.44 15.97
C ALA A 79 8.04 -3.61 15.24
N ARG A 80 8.00 -3.69 13.90
CA ARG A 80 9.22 -3.75 13.09
C ARG A 80 10.08 -2.50 13.26
N TRP A 81 9.47 -1.31 13.26
CA TRP A 81 10.18 -0.05 13.55
C TRP A 81 10.85 -0.08 14.92
N TYR A 82 10.14 -0.52 15.95
CA TYR A 82 10.67 -0.60 17.31
C TYR A 82 11.86 -1.56 17.41
N VAL A 83 11.77 -2.72 16.79
CA VAL A 83 12.84 -3.74 16.81
C VAL A 83 14.05 -3.28 16.02
N SER A 84 13.86 -2.84 14.77
CA SER A 84 14.94 -2.44 13.86
C SER A 84 15.64 -1.14 14.29
N GLY A 85 14.91 -0.23 14.97
CA GLY A 85 15.39 1.11 15.30
C GLY A 85 15.46 2.06 14.11
N HIS A 86 14.90 1.68 12.94
CA HIS A 86 14.79 2.52 11.75
C HIS A 86 13.38 2.40 11.14
N ALA A 87 13.05 3.33 10.25
CA ALA A 87 11.74 3.39 9.64
C ALA A 87 11.43 2.10 8.84
N PRO A 88 10.20 1.53 8.93
CA PRO A 88 9.82 0.26 8.32
C PRO A 88 9.51 0.40 6.82
N TRP A 89 10.34 1.13 6.09
CA TRP A 89 10.37 1.30 4.63
C TRP A 89 11.80 1.51 4.12
N SER A 90 12.78 1.05 4.89
CA SER A 90 14.20 1.29 4.61
C SER A 90 14.84 0.25 3.69
N ASN A 91 14.20 -0.88 3.47
CA ASN A 91 14.60 -1.88 2.48
C ASN A 91 13.45 -2.25 1.53
N GLY A 92 13.74 -3.00 0.47
CA GLY A 92 12.74 -3.35 -0.55
C GLY A 92 11.54 -4.14 0.00
N TYR A 93 11.76 -5.10 0.89
CA TYR A 93 10.71 -5.86 1.54
C TYR A 93 9.80 -4.96 2.38
N GLU A 94 10.40 -4.15 3.24
CA GLU A 94 9.68 -3.21 4.10
C GLU A 94 8.87 -2.20 3.30
N ALA A 95 9.47 -1.66 2.23
CA ALA A 95 8.79 -0.72 1.35
C ALA A 95 7.53 -1.32 0.73
N ILE A 96 7.58 -2.58 0.27
CA ILE A 96 6.41 -3.26 -0.32
C ILE A 96 5.33 -3.54 0.72
N VAL A 97 5.70 -3.97 1.93
CA VAL A 97 4.76 -4.16 3.04
C VAL A 97 4.10 -2.82 3.41
N PHE A 98 4.87 -1.73 3.45
CA PHE A 98 4.34 -0.39 3.69
C PHE A 98 3.40 0.09 2.56
N ILE A 99 3.76 -0.11 1.28
CA ILE A 99 2.90 0.20 0.11
C ILE A 99 1.57 -0.56 0.22
N SER A 100 1.60 -1.82 0.66
CA SER A 100 0.41 -2.64 0.86
C SER A 100 -0.53 -2.00 1.90
N TRP A 101 0.02 -1.52 3.01
CA TRP A 101 -0.74 -0.82 4.04
C TRP A 101 -1.33 0.51 3.53
N VAL A 102 -0.55 1.29 2.77
CA VAL A 102 -1.02 2.53 2.15
C VAL A 102 -2.13 2.27 1.12
N GLY A 103 -2.05 1.21 0.32
CA GLY A 103 -3.11 0.84 -0.62
C GLY A 103 -4.45 0.58 0.06
N ILE A 104 -4.45 -0.10 1.21
CA ILE A 104 -5.65 -0.28 2.04
C ILE A 104 -6.11 1.06 2.64
N THR A 105 -5.16 1.89 3.11
CA THR A 105 -5.45 3.24 3.63
C THR A 105 -6.17 4.08 2.58
N ALA A 106 -5.66 4.10 1.35
CA ALA A 106 -6.28 4.81 0.23
C ALA A 106 -7.69 4.28 -0.07
N GLY A 107 -7.86 2.95 -0.07
CA GLY A 107 -9.17 2.31 -0.23
C GLY A 107 -10.18 2.75 0.83
N TYR A 108 -9.79 2.77 2.10
CA TYR A 108 -10.66 3.24 3.18
C TYR A 108 -10.89 4.75 3.16
N ALA A 109 -9.86 5.55 2.88
CA ALA A 109 -9.95 7.01 2.86
C ALA A 109 -10.91 7.51 1.76
N LEU A 110 -10.92 6.85 0.61
CA LEU A 110 -11.78 7.19 -0.52
C LEU A 110 -13.15 6.48 -0.47
N TYR A 111 -13.34 5.54 0.47
CA TYR A 111 -14.61 4.87 0.70
C TYR A 111 -15.58 5.74 1.49
N ARG A 112 -16.62 6.24 0.84
CA ARG A 112 -17.69 7.05 1.47
C ARG A 112 -18.96 6.24 1.78
N ASN A 113 -18.82 4.96 2.14
CA ASN A 113 -19.96 4.03 2.37
C ASN A 113 -20.88 3.83 1.14
N SER A 114 -20.41 4.15 -0.04
CA SER A 114 -21.18 4.11 -1.28
C SER A 114 -20.90 2.84 -2.08
N ASN A 115 -19.63 2.57 -2.42
CA ASN A 115 -19.26 1.47 -3.29
C ASN A 115 -18.20 0.57 -2.64
N ALA A 116 -18.61 -0.66 -2.34
CA ALA A 116 -17.77 -1.66 -1.70
C ALA A 116 -16.56 -2.12 -2.53
N LEU A 117 -16.56 -1.88 -3.84
CA LEU A 117 -15.44 -2.22 -4.72
C LEU A 117 -14.21 -1.35 -4.46
N ILE A 118 -14.37 -0.15 -3.84
CA ILE A 118 -13.26 0.74 -3.53
C ILE A 118 -12.34 0.13 -2.45
N PRO A 119 -12.82 -0.20 -1.23
CA PRO A 119 -11.98 -0.86 -0.25
C PRO A 119 -11.55 -2.27 -0.69
N ALA A 120 -12.37 -2.99 -1.46
CA ALA A 120 -11.97 -4.27 -2.05
C ALA A 120 -10.74 -4.11 -2.95
N ALA A 121 -10.69 -3.06 -3.78
CA ALA A 121 -9.52 -2.74 -4.60
C ALA A 121 -8.28 -2.45 -3.74
N GLY A 122 -8.42 -1.74 -2.60
CA GLY A 122 -7.33 -1.53 -1.65
C GLY A 122 -6.77 -2.83 -1.07
N PHE A 123 -7.64 -3.78 -0.71
CA PHE A 123 -7.19 -5.13 -0.29
C PHE A 123 -6.50 -5.88 -1.42
N MET A 124 -6.95 -5.75 -2.67
CA MET A 124 -6.28 -6.38 -3.82
C MET A 124 -4.89 -5.81 -4.06
N VAL A 125 -4.69 -4.50 -3.88
CA VAL A 125 -3.34 -3.90 -3.89
C VAL A 125 -2.46 -4.58 -2.85
N ALA A 126 -2.95 -4.75 -1.61
CA ALA A 126 -2.19 -5.40 -0.56
C ALA A 126 -1.87 -6.86 -0.90
N VAL A 127 -2.82 -7.62 -1.45
CA VAL A 127 -2.61 -9.01 -1.88
C VAL A 127 -1.53 -9.11 -2.94
N ILE A 128 -1.56 -8.26 -3.96
CA ILE A 128 -0.57 -8.27 -5.04
C ILE A 128 0.82 -7.92 -4.49
N MET A 129 0.92 -6.84 -3.72
CA MET A 129 2.20 -6.37 -3.19
C MET A 129 2.80 -7.35 -2.17
N MET A 130 2.02 -7.81 -1.19
CA MET A 130 2.51 -8.80 -0.21
C MET A 130 2.76 -10.16 -0.85
N GLY A 131 1.96 -10.55 -1.85
CA GLY A 131 2.19 -11.74 -2.64
C GLY A 131 3.52 -11.70 -3.37
N PHE A 132 3.88 -10.57 -3.97
CA PHE A 132 5.20 -10.34 -4.56
C PHE A 132 6.32 -10.40 -3.52
N ALA A 133 6.11 -9.82 -2.34
CA ALA A 133 7.11 -9.83 -1.26
C ALA A 133 7.42 -11.24 -0.73
N HIS A 134 6.42 -12.15 -0.72
CA HIS A 134 6.57 -13.51 -0.20
C HIS A 134 6.80 -14.57 -1.29
N GLY A 135 6.42 -14.29 -2.54
CA GLY A 135 6.46 -15.27 -3.64
C GLY A 135 7.82 -15.42 -4.32
N GLY A 136 8.80 -14.58 -4.02
CA GLY A 136 10.10 -14.56 -4.69
C GLY A 136 11.28 -14.50 -3.73
N SER A 137 12.46 -14.95 -4.19
CA SER A 137 13.72 -14.83 -3.45
C SER A 137 14.40 -13.46 -3.61
N ALA A 138 13.73 -12.51 -4.29
CA ALA A 138 14.32 -11.20 -4.61
C ALA A 138 14.34 -10.23 -3.42
N LEU A 139 13.49 -10.48 -2.40
CA LEU A 139 13.32 -9.59 -1.24
C LEU A 139 13.60 -10.36 0.05
N ASP A 140 14.52 -9.83 0.85
CA ASP A 140 14.88 -10.42 2.14
C ASP A 140 14.03 -9.81 3.26
N PRO A 141 13.23 -10.62 3.99
CA PRO A 141 12.44 -10.16 5.12
C PRO A 141 13.26 -9.88 6.38
N GLN A 142 14.54 -10.24 6.42
CA GLN A 142 15.40 -10.08 7.59
C GLN A 142 15.57 -8.60 7.96
N ILE A 143 15.68 -8.33 9.26
CA ILE A 143 15.97 -7.01 9.79
C ILE A 143 17.50 -6.83 9.78
N THR A 144 17.99 -5.94 8.92
CA THR A 144 19.42 -5.65 8.80
C THR A 144 19.73 -4.22 9.27
N PRO A 145 20.90 -3.98 9.86
CA PRO A 145 21.32 -2.63 10.20
C PRO A 145 21.45 -1.73 8.98
N LEU A 146 20.97 -0.50 9.07
CA LEU A 146 21.14 0.48 7.99
C LEU A 146 22.59 0.95 7.88
N VAL A 147 23.07 1.06 6.64
CA VAL A 147 24.33 1.74 6.35
C VAL A 147 24.22 3.24 6.70
N PRO A 148 25.33 3.89 7.12
CA PRO A 148 25.30 5.27 7.63
C PRO A 148 24.63 6.28 6.70
N VAL A 149 24.85 6.18 5.39
CA VAL A 149 24.27 7.10 4.39
C VAL A 149 22.75 7.07 4.35
N LEU A 150 22.13 5.96 4.77
CA LEU A 150 20.67 5.80 4.80
C LEU A 150 20.03 6.30 6.12
N LYS A 151 20.81 6.86 7.03
CA LYS A 151 20.33 7.39 8.33
C LYS A 151 19.90 8.87 8.27
N SER A 152 19.84 9.47 7.09
CA SER A 152 19.40 10.87 6.93
C SER A 152 17.90 11.00 7.21
N TYR A 153 17.52 12.05 7.95
CA TYR A 153 16.12 12.41 8.20
C TYR A 153 15.36 12.67 6.89
N TRP A 154 15.97 13.40 5.97
CA TRP A 154 15.35 13.72 4.68
C TRP A 154 15.09 12.49 3.83
N LEU A 155 16.00 11.50 3.88
CA LEU A 155 15.78 10.23 3.20
C LEU A 155 14.57 9.48 3.76
N ILE A 156 14.43 9.42 5.07
CA ILE A 156 13.29 8.73 5.72
C ILE A 156 11.97 9.34 5.26
N VAL A 157 11.87 10.68 5.25
CA VAL A 157 10.65 11.39 4.82
C VAL A 157 10.42 11.23 3.33
N HIS A 158 11.46 11.38 2.50
CA HIS A 158 11.40 11.18 1.06
C HIS A 158 10.86 9.79 0.70
N VAL A 159 11.47 8.74 1.27
CA VAL A 159 11.07 7.35 0.98
C VAL A 159 9.64 7.08 1.46
N ALA A 160 9.24 7.58 2.63
CA ALA A 160 7.86 7.43 3.11
C ALA A 160 6.84 8.00 2.12
N ILE A 161 7.09 9.22 1.61
CA ILE A 161 6.18 9.90 0.69
C ILE A 161 6.18 9.22 -0.68
N ILE A 162 7.35 8.93 -1.24
CA ILE A 162 7.49 8.29 -2.54
C ILE A 162 6.86 6.88 -2.55
N THR A 163 7.10 6.08 -1.52
CA THR A 163 6.51 4.73 -1.43
C THR A 163 5.00 4.77 -1.21
N SER A 164 4.49 5.76 -0.45
CA SER A 164 3.05 5.97 -0.29
C SER A 164 2.34 6.20 -1.63
N THR A 165 2.98 6.86 -2.57
CA THR A 165 2.44 7.13 -3.90
C THR A 165 2.02 5.85 -4.64
N TYR A 166 2.84 4.80 -4.54
CA TYR A 166 2.54 3.52 -5.19
C TYR A 166 1.28 2.85 -4.65
N GLY A 167 0.92 3.08 -3.38
CA GLY A 167 -0.35 2.62 -2.81
C GLY A 167 -1.55 3.27 -3.49
N PHE A 168 -1.49 4.59 -3.72
CA PHE A 168 -2.53 5.34 -4.44
C PHE A 168 -2.59 4.97 -5.92
N PHE A 169 -1.44 4.85 -6.60
CA PHE A 169 -1.40 4.40 -8.00
C PHE A 169 -1.93 2.98 -8.15
N GLY A 170 -1.56 2.07 -7.23
CA GLY A 170 -2.09 0.71 -7.20
C GLY A 170 -3.61 0.67 -7.06
N LEU A 171 -4.16 1.49 -6.15
CA LEU A 171 -5.61 1.60 -5.99
C LEU A 171 -6.29 2.11 -7.27
N SER A 172 -5.76 3.18 -7.88
CA SER A 172 -6.27 3.73 -9.14
C SER A 172 -6.24 2.67 -10.24
N MET A 173 -5.13 1.95 -10.38
CA MET A 173 -4.97 0.89 -11.38
C MET A 173 -6.03 -0.22 -11.22
N ILE A 174 -6.23 -0.74 -10.01
CA ILE A 174 -7.21 -1.82 -9.77
C ILE A 174 -8.64 -1.32 -10.04
N ILE A 175 -8.99 -0.11 -9.58
CA ILE A 175 -10.32 0.46 -9.85
C ILE A 175 -10.53 0.70 -11.35
N ALA A 176 -9.52 1.19 -12.07
CA ALA A 176 -9.58 1.37 -13.51
C ALA A 176 -9.78 0.03 -14.23
N MET A 177 -9.08 -1.03 -13.83
CA MET A 177 -9.28 -2.38 -14.37
C MET A 177 -10.70 -2.90 -14.10
N ILE A 178 -11.23 -2.72 -12.91
CA ILE A 178 -12.61 -3.05 -12.55
C ILE A 178 -13.58 -2.29 -13.46
N SER A 179 -13.40 -0.99 -13.63
CA SER A 179 -14.26 -0.15 -14.47
C SER A 179 -14.21 -0.58 -15.94
N LEU A 180 -13.01 -0.86 -16.47
CA LEU A 180 -12.83 -1.35 -17.83
C LEU A 180 -13.52 -2.70 -18.04
N PHE A 181 -13.39 -3.62 -17.10
CA PHE A 181 -14.07 -4.91 -17.13
C PHE A 181 -15.60 -4.75 -17.21
N PHE A 182 -16.16 -3.80 -16.45
CA PHE A 182 -17.58 -3.47 -16.54
C PHE A 182 -17.97 -2.94 -17.90
N TYR A 183 -17.20 -2.03 -18.49
CA TYR A 183 -17.48 -1.50 -19.83
C TYR A 183 -17.45 -2.59 -20.90
N ILE A 184 -16.57 -3.59 -20.78
CA ILE A 184 -16.47 -4.70 -21.74
C ILE A 184 -17.66 -5.66 -21.61
N ILE A 185 -18.04 -6.05 -20.37
CA ILE A 185 -19.13 -7.02 -20.14
C ILE A 185 -20.49 -6.38 -20.32
N ALA A 186 -20.61 -5.13 -20.01
CA ALA A 186 -21.88 -4.39 -20.01
C ALA A 186 -22.36 -4.00 -21.43
N ASN A 187 -22.17 -4.84 -22.42
CA ASN A 187 -22.56 -4.62 -23.81
C ASN A 187 -24.07 -4.39 -24.01
N LYS A 188 -24.86 -4.35 -22.95
CA LYS A 188 -26.28 -3.99 -22.99
C LYS A 188 -26.48 -2.57 -22.44
N LYS A 189 -26.99 -1.68 -23.30
CA LYS A 189 -27.35 -0.29 -22.94
C LYS A 189 -28.16 -0.20 -21.63
N THR A 190 -28.94 -1.22 -21.31
CA THR A 190 -29.73 -1.31 -20.06
C THR A 190 -28.86 -1.46 -18.81
N PHE A 191 -27.78 -2.26 -18.84
CA PHE A 191 -26.89 -2.46 -17.69
C PHE A 191 -26.11 -1.19 -17.38
N LEU A 192 -25.53 -0.55 -18.40
CA LEU A 192 -24.80 0.71 -18.23
C LEU A 192 -25.69 1.80 -17.66
N LYS A 193 -26.96 1.91 -18.14
CA LYS A 193 -27.91 2.89 -17.63
C LYS A 193 -28.28 2.66 -16.16
N HIS A 194 -28.38 1.39 -15.74
CA HIS A 194 -28.72 1.04 -14.34
C HIS A 194 -27.56 1.30 -13.38
N ASN A 195 -26.33 1.07 -13.81
CA ASN A 195 -25.13 1.19 -12.99
C ASN A 195 -24.29 2.45 -13.30
N ASP A 196 -24.85 3.42 -14.01
CA ASP A 196 -24.12 4.63 -14.45
C ASP A 196 -23.53 5.42 -13.27
N THR A 197 -24.27 5.56 -12.18
CA THR A 197 -23.79 6.25 -10.96
C THR A 197 -22.61 5.54 -10.33
N THR A 198 -22.68 4.22 -10.22
CA THR A 198 -21.60 3.38 -9.65
C THR A 198 -20.32 3.44 -10.50
N LEU A 199 -20.48 3.34 -11.83
CA LEU A 199 -19.34 3.44 -12.74
C LEU A 199 -18.70 4.82 -12.72
N LYS A 200 -19.49 5.88 -12.71
CA LYS A 200 -18.99 7.26 -12.55
C LYS A 200 -18.24 7.45 -11.24
N GLU A 201 -18.76 6.90 -10.15
CA GLU A 201 -18.10 6.95 -8.86
C GLU A 201 -16.75 6.23 -8.89
N LEU A 202 -16.65 5.04 -9.45
CA LEU A 202 -15.39 4.30 -9.60
C LEU A 202 -14.37 5.10 -10.43
N VAL A 203 -14.79 5.69 -11.54
CA VAL A 203 -13.92 6.53 -12.37
C VAL A 203 -13.43 7.75 -11.60
N ILE A 204 -14.32 8.45 -10.90
CA ILE A 204 -13.95 9.63 -10.08
C ILE A 204 -12.96 9.23 -8.97
N VAL A 205 -13.20 8.12 -8.27
CA VAL A 205 -12.30 7.65 -7.21
C VAL A 205 -10.94 7.22 -7.78
N SER A 206 -10.92 6.58 -8.95
CA SER A 206 -9.68 6.24 -9.65
C SER A 206 -8.87 7.49 -9.99
N GLU A 207 -9.53 8.52 -10.56
CA GLU A 207 -8.93 9.80 -10.89
C GLU A 207 -8.44 10.55 -9.63
N MET A 208 -9.24 10.58 -8.56
CA MET A 208 -8.83 11.18 -7.28
C MET A 208 -7.60 10.48 -6.71
N SER A 209 -7.58 9.15 -6.72
CA SER A 209 -6.44 8.37 -6.25
C SER A 209 -5.18 8.65 -7.07
N LEU A 210 -5.32 8.74 -8.40
CA LEU A 210 -4.24 9.08 -9.31
C LEU A 210 -3.69 10.49 -9.02
N ASN A 211 -4.56 11.48 -8.85
CA ASN A 211 -4.17 12.87 -8.58
C ASN A 211 -3.48 13.02 -7.21
N ILE A 212 -3.96 12.32 -6.17
CA ILE A 212 -3.29 12.29 -4.86
C ILE A 212 -1.90 11.63 -5.01
N GLY A 213 -1.83 10.51 -5.73
CA GLY A 213 -0.57 9.84 -6.04
C GLY A 213 0.40 10.77 -6.78
N LEU A 214 -0.03 11.48 -7.81
CA LEU A 214 0.80 12.39 -8.58
C LEU A 214 1.30 13.58 -7.73
N LEU A 215 0.44 14.15 -6.90
CA LEU A 215 0.83 15.22 -5.97
C LEU A 215 1.90 14.73 -4.98
N THR A 216 1.68 13.58 -4.35
CA THR A 216 2.66 13.01 -3.41
C THR A 216 3.94 12.58 -4.11
N TRP A 217 3.87 12.07 -5.35
CA TRP A 217 5.03 11.77 -6.19
C TRP A 217 5.87 13.03 -6.45
N THR A 218 5.22 14.13 -6.81
CA THR A 218 5.88 15.41 -7.05
C THR A 218 6.59 15.91 -5.79
N ILE A 219 5.89 15.96 -4.65
CA ILE A 219 6.48 16.37 -3.37
C ILE A 219 7.64 15.44 -2.99
N GLY A 220 7.47 14.13 -3.17
CA GLY A 220 8.51 13.15 -2.90
C GLY A 220 9.77 13.40 -3.70
N ASN A 221 9.66 13.70 -5.00
CA ASN A 221 10.83 14.01 -5.86
C ASN A 221 11.59 15.26 -5.37
N PHE A 222 10.89 16.33 -4.99
CA PHE A 222 11.55 17.51 -4.40
C PHE A 222 12.29 17.20 -3.11
N LEU A 223 11.70 16.39 -2.23
CA LEU A 223 12.35 15.95 -0.98
C LEU A 223 13.56 15.06 -1.24
N GLY A 224 13.51 14.24 -2.31
CA GLY A 224 14.66 13.47 -2.78
C GLY A 224 15.82 14.37 -3.23
N GLY A 225 15.51 15.46 -3.91
CA GLY A 225 16.50 16.47 -4.27
C GLY A 225 17.15 17.13 -3.04
N ILE A 226 16.38 17.47 -2.01
CA ILE A 226 16.91 18.02 -0.75
C ILE A 226 17.89 17.03 -0.09
N TRP A 227 17.50 15.75 0.00
CA TRP A 227 18.40 14.71 0.50
C TRP A 227 19.66 14.53 -0.34
N ALA A 228 19.53 14.56 -1.67
CA ALA A 228 20.64 14.45 -2.59
C ALA A 228 21.64 15.60 -2.39
N ASN A 229 21.14 16.83 -2.19
CA ASN A 229 21.99 17.98 -1.92
C ASN A 229 22.74 17.85 -0.58
N GLU A 230 22.07 17.37 0.47
CA GLU A 230 22.71 17.14 1.78
C GLU A 230 23.79 16.04 1.71
N SER A 231 23.51 14.97 0.95
CA SER A 231 24.40 13.80 0.89
C SER A 231 25.53 13.93 -0.11
N TRP A 232 25.32 14.64 -1.24
CA TRP A 232 26.23 14.69 -2.39
C TRP A 232 26.51 16.11 -2.89
N GLY A 233 25.94 17.16 -2.27
CA GLY A 233 26.13 18.56 -2.62
C GLY A 233 25.47 18.99 -3.93
N ARG A 234 24.47 18.26 -4.43
CA ARG A 234 23.73 18.57 -5.66
C ARG A 234 22.27 18.11 -5.55
N TYR A 235 21.34 18.94 -6.02
CA TYR A 235 19.91 18.63 -5.99
C TYR A 235 19.46 17.64 -7.06
N TRP A 236 20.16 17.63 -8.21
CA TRP A 236 19.77 16.83 -9.38
C TRP A 236 20.99 16.50 -10.23
N SER A 237 21.08 15.28 -10.75
CA SER A 237 22.23 14.82 -11.53
C SER A 237 21.87 14.12 -12.85
N TRP A 238 20.58 13.99 -13.16
CA TRP A 238 20.09 13.23 -14.31
C TRP A 238 20.51 11.76 -14.27
N ASP A 239 20.64 11.19 -13.08
CA ASP A 239 20.85 9.77 -12.99
C ASP A 239 19.60 8.99 -13.50
N PRO A 240 19.71 7.66 -13.78
CA PRO A 240 18.59 6.90 -14.30
C PRO A 240 17.33 6.96 -13.42
N LYS A 241 17.46 7.00 -12.10
CA LYS A 241 16.31 7.04 -11.18
C LYS A 241 15.62 8.42 -11.23
N GLU A 242 16.39 9.49 -11.19
CA GLU A 242 15.89 10.86 -11.31
C GLU A 242 15.21 11.08 -12.66
N THR A 243 15.85 10.62 -13.74
CA THR A 243 15.32 10.75 -15.11
C THR A 243 13.99 10.01 -15.25
N TRP A 244 13.90 8.76 -14.79
CA TRP A 244 12.65 8.02 -14.84
C TRP A 244 11.57 8.60 -13.93
N ALA A 245 11.94 9.14 -12.76
CA ALA A 245 11.01 9.85 -11.89
C ALA A 245 10.41 11.08 -12.58
N PHE A 246 11.24 11.87 -13.29
CA PHE A 246 10.79 13.02 -14.07
C PHE A 246 9.91 12.61 -15.25
N ILE A 247 10.31 11.59 -16.02
CA ILE A 247 9.50 11.06 -17.12
C ILE A 247 8.12 10.61 -16.61
N SER A 248 8.08 9.90 -15.49
CA SER A 248 6.80 9.46 -14.88
C SER A 248 5.91 10.65 -14.52
N LEU A 249 6.49 11.72 -13.98
CA LEU A 249 5.77 12.96 -13.67
C LEU A 249 5.17 13.63 -14.91
N MET A 250 5.88 13.57 -16.04
CA MET A 250 5.44 14.20 -17.29
C MET A 250 4.39 13.40 -18.05
N ILE A 251 4.30 12.09 -17.82
CA ILE A 251 3.31 11.21 -18.47
C ILE A 251 1.94 11.33 -17.80
N TYR A 252 1.90 11.53 -16.50
CA TYR A 252 0.67 11.69 -15.72
C TYR A 252 0.25 13.15 -15.59
#